data_28e929e39802158518dd4e2df2fde715
#
_entry.id   28e929e39802158518dd4e2df2fde715
#
_cell.length_a   1.000
_cell.length_b   1.000
_cell.length_c   1.000
_cell.angle_alpha   90.00
_cell.angle_beta   90.00
_cell.angle_gamma   90.00
#
_symmetry.space_group_name_H-M   'P 1'
#
loop_
_entity.id
_entity.type
_entity.pdbx_description
1 polymer ?
#
loop_
_entity_poly.entity_id
_entity_poly.type
_entity_poly.pdbx_seq_one_letter_code
_entity_poly.pdbx_strand_id
1 'polypeptide(L)'
;ALALFLLGFVAIAGTAQPNEAHAGTTKHLCGTLPGQGYFSYVKTRGVSCQAGKRIGFRASRKFCNKKHSGCPTFAYPNEAETRYSGKIVYHGWRCKILAAYEWSREHCRKGNMLIHRSSGA
;
A
#
# COMPACT_ATOMS: atom_id res chain seq x y z
N ALA A 1 34.20 -55.09 19.95
CA ALA A 1 32.91 -54.39 20.04
C ALA A 1 33.06 -52.96 19.52
N LEU A 2 32.57 -52.72 18.33
CA LEU A 2 32.50 -51.38 17.75
C LEU A 2 31.10 -50.82 17.94
N ALA A 3 31.01 -49.79 18.72
CA ALA A 3 29.78 -49.06 18.84
C ALA A 3 29.74 -47.96 17.76
N LEU A 4 28.86 -48.09 16.82
CA LEU A 4 28.57 -47.04 15.84
C LEU A 4 27.62 -46.05 16.48
N PHE A 5 28.12 -44.85 16.70
CA PHE A 5 27.28 -43.72 17.03
C PHE A 5 26.71 -43.12 15.75
N LEU A 6 25.45 -43.38 15.51
CA LEU A 6 24.68 -42.65 14.53
C LEU A 6 24.30 -41.31 15.13
N LEU A 7 25.03 -40.26 14.76
CA LEU A 7 24.62 -38.89 14.99
C LEU A 7 23.44 -38.56 14.08
N GLY A 8 22.28 -38.55 14.68
CA GLY A 8 21.08 -38.04 14.03
C GLY A 8 21.22 -36.53 13.82
N PHE A 9 21.35 -36.14 12.59
CA PHE A 9 21.18 -34.72 12.24
C PHE A 9 19.73 -34.36 12.34
N VAL A 10 19.37 -33.62 13.35
CA VAL A 10 18.09 -32.94 13.37
C VAL A 10 18.21 -31.75 12.44
N ALA A 11 17.65 -31.90 11.26
CA ALA A 11 17.45 -30.77 10.38
C ALA A 11 16.41 -29.84 10.99
N ILE A 12 16.86 -28.73 11.52
CA ILE A 12 15.95 -27.66 11.92
C ILE A 12 15.45 -27.02 10.64
N ALA A 13 14.24 -27.35 10.26
CA ALA A 13 13.55 -26.65 9.20
C ALA A 13 13.45 -25.17 9.61
N GLY A 14 14.00 -24.29 8.79
CA GLY A 14 13.92 -22.85 9.02
C GLY A 14 12.45 -22.44 9.17
N THR A 15 12.15 -21.80 10.28
CA THR A 15 10.83 -21.24 10.51
C THR A 15 10.58 -20.11 9.54
N ALA A 16 9.48 -20.17 8.80
CA ALA A 16 9.04 -19.06 7.98
C ALA A 16 8.85 -17.83 8.86
N GLN A 17 9.46 -16.72 8.48
CA GLN A 17 9.33 -15.48 9.23
C GLN A 17 7.93 -14.91 9.04
N PRO A 18 7.19 -14.63 10.12
CA PRO A 18 5.78 -14.19 10.01
C PRO A 18 5.58 -12.80 9.39
N ASN A 19 6.66 -12.04 9.17
CA ASN A 19 6.60 -10.67 8.66
C ASN A 19 7.02 -10.53 7.20
N GLU A 20 7.35 -11.60 6.52
CA GLU A 20 7.61 -11.51 5.09
C GLU A 20 6.30 -11.41 4.33
N ALA A 21 6.20 -10.38 3.51
CA ALA A 21 5.10 -10.21 2.59
C ALA A 21 5.10 -11.40 1.62
N HIS A 22 4.17 -12.31 1.80
CA HIS A 22 3.99 -13.38 0.83
C HIS A 22 3.45 -12.78 -0.46
N ALA A 23 4.32 -12.72 -1.48
CA ALA A 23 3.90 -12.29 -2.79
C ALA A 23 2.78 -13.20 -3.27
N GLY A 24 1.58 -12.71 -3.28
CA GLY A 24 0.70 -13.15 -4.30
C GLY A 24 -0.60 -13.86 -3.98
N THR A 25 -0.94 -14.28 -2.81
CA THR A 25 -2.17 -15.08 -2.70
C THR A 25 -3.20 -14.58 -1.71
N THR A 26 -2.81 -13.94 -0.65
CA THR A 26 -3.74 -13.52 0.40
C THR A 26 -3.93 -12.01 0.39
N LYS A 27 -5.17 -11.60 0.26
CA LYS A 27 -5.55 -10.20 0.47
C LYS A 27 -5.65 -9.93 1.96
N HIS A 28 -4.98 -8.90 2.40
CA HIS A 28 -5.09 -8.40 3.76
C HIS A 28 -6.04 -7.22 3.80
N LEU A 29 -7.12 -7.37 4.56
CA LEU A 29 -7.97 -6.26 4.94
C LEU A 29 -7.33 -5.57 6.13
N CYS A 30 -6.72 -4.42 5.90
CA CYS A 30 -6.01 -3.70 6.95
C CYS A 30 -6.95 -2.86 7.83
N GLY A 31 -8.20 -2.70 7.39
CA GLY A 31 -9.14 -1.83 8.06
C GLY A 31 -8.73 -0.36 7.98
N THR A 32 -9.12 0.39 8.98
CA THR A 32 -8.80 1.81 9.10
C THR A 32 -7.49 1.97 9.88
N LEU A 33 -6.51 2.58 9.23
CA LEU A 33 -5.22 2.90 9.84
C LEU A 33 -5.19 4.36 10.25
N PRO A 34 -4.72 4.69 11.46
CA PRO A 34 -4.59 6.07 11.90
C PRO A 34 -3.58 6.82 11.04
N GLY A 35 -3.84 8.07 10.80
CA GLY A 35 -2.96 8.98 10.10
C GLY A 35 -3.22 10.40 10.58
N GLN A 36 -2.43 11.36 10.15
CA GLN A 36 -2.47 12.75 10.61
C GLN A 36 -3.83 13.43 10.28
N GLY A 37 -4.81 13.21 11.14
CA GLY A 37 -6.15 13.76 10.98
C GLY A 37 -7.04 13.09 9.93
N TYR A 38 -6.55 12.05 9.26
CA TYR A 38 -7.27 11.34 8.21
C TYR A 38 -7.30 9.85 8.47
N PHE A 39 -8.38 9.23 8.09
CA PHE A 39 -8.49 7.77 8.10
C PHE A 39 -8.02 7.22 6.76
N SER A 40 -7.23 6.18 6.81
CA SER A 40 -6.86 5.41 5.62
C SER A 40 -7.43 4.01 5.73
N TYR A 41 -8.32 3.68 4.83
CA TYR A 41 -8.80 2.32 4.66
C TYR A 41 -7.91 1.62 3.63
N VAL A 42 -7.30 0.53 4.01
CA VAL A 42 -6.28 -0.12 3.20
C VAL A 42 -6.59 -1.61 3.02
N LYS A 43 -6.47 -2.07 1.80
CA LYS A 43 -6.41 -3.49 1.44
C LYS A 43 -5.11 -3.74 0.71
N THR A 44 -4.40 -4.79 1.08
CA THR A 44 -3.15 -5.16 0.42
C THR A 44 -3.10 -6.63 0.06
N ARG A 45 -2.27 -6.94 -0.91
CA ARG A 45 -1.85 -8.29 -1.23
C ARG A 45 -0.36 -8.29 -1.53
N GLY A 46 0.40 -9.15 -0.85
CA GLY A 46 1.85 -9.26 -1.04
C GLY A 46 2.67 -8.12 -0.45
N VAL A 47 2.07 -7.22 0.30
CA VAL A 47 2.72 -6.07 0.93
C VAL A 47 2.04 -5.78 2.26
N SER A 48 2.78 -5.27 3.24
CA SER A 48 2.22 -4.95 4.55
C SER A 48 1.23 -3.80 4.49
N CYS A 49 0.34 -3.74 5.46
CA CYS A 49 -0.65 -2.66 5.56
C CYS A 49 -0.01 -1.27 5.67
N GLN A 50 1.02 -1.14 6.48
CA GLN A 50 1.72 0.13 6.65
C GLN A 50 2.48 0.56 5.39
N ALA A 51 3.13 -0.39 4.72
CA ALA A 51 3.77 -0.11 3.43
C ALA A 51 2.74 0.26 2.37
N GLY A 52 1.63 -0.44 2.30
CA GLY A 52 0.53 -0.13 1.38
C GLY A 52 -0.04 1.26 1.59
N LYS A 53 -0.27 1.64 2.84
CA LYS A 53 -0.70 3.00 3.20
C LYS A 53 0.28 4.05 2.71
N ARG A 54 1.57 3.85 3.01
CA ARG A 54 2.64 4.79 2.65
C ARG A 54 2.81 4.92 1.13
N ILE A 55 2.84 3.80 0.43
CA ILE A 55 3.00 3.77 -1.03
C ILE A 55 1.82 4.47 -1.71
N GLY A 56 0.60 4.13 -1.33
CA GLY A 56 -0.60 4.77 -1.88
C GLY A 56 -0.60 6.28 -1.66
N PHE A 57 -0.31 6.71 -0.44
CA PHE A 57 -0.23 8.13 -0.12
C PHE A 57 0.84 8.86 -0.94
N ARG A 58 2.04 8.32 -1.02
CA ARG A 58 3.14 8.93 -1.76
C ARG A 58 2.91 8.93 -3.28
N ALA A 59 2.30 7.88 -3.80
CA ALA A 59 1.91 7.84 -5.20
C ALA A 59 0.89 8.94 -5.55
N SER A 60 -0.10 9.13 -4.69
CA SER A 60 -1.07 10.21 -4.83
C SER A 60 -0.41 11.59 -4.80
N ARG A 61 0.47 11.83 -3.85
CA ARG A 61 1.23 13.09 -3.75
C ARG A 61 2.09 13.34 -4.99
N LYS A 62 2.80 12.34 -5.45
CA LYS A 62 3.61 12.44 -6.66
C LYS A 62 2.75 12.77 -7.89
N PHE A 63 1.60 12.12 -8.00
CA PHE A 63 0.64 12.38 -9.07
C PHE A 63 0.15 13.83 -9.06
N CYS A 64 -0.30 14.32 -7.92
CA CYS A 64 -0.77 15.69 -7.77
C CYS A 64 0.32 16.70 -8.12
N ASN A 65 1.52 16.51 -7.60
CA ASN A 65 2.64 17.42 -7.81
C ASN A 65 3.11 17.45 -9.27
N LYS A 66 3.18 16.28 -9.88
CA LYS A 66 3.67 16.16 -11.26
C LYS A 66 2.66 16.66 -12.31
N LYS A 67 1.38 16.37 -12.10
CA LYS A 67 0.34 16.65 -13.10
C LYS A 67 -0.36 17.98 -12.88
N HIS A 68 -0.44 18.45 -11.67
CA HIS A 68 -1.32 19.54 -11.29
C HIS A 68 -0.67 20.61 -10.41
N SER A 69 0.65 20.55 -10.20
CA SER A 69 1.37 21.45 -9.29
C SER A 69 0.88 21.42 -7.83
N GLY A 70 0.28 20.32 -7.44
CA GLY A 70 -0.22 20.07 -6.10
C GLY A 70 -1.49 19.24 -6.09
N CYS A 71 -1.88 18.78 -4.92
CA CYS A 71 -3.16 18.08 -4.76
C CYS A 71 -4.32 19.07 -4.86
N PRO A 72 -5.54 18.57 -5.18
CA PRO A 72 -6.69 19.44 -5.34
C PRO A 72 -6.95 20.29 -4.11
N THR A 73 -7.31 21.53 -4.34
CA THR A 73 -7.73 22.46 -3.29
C THR A 73 -9.23 22.74 -3.46
N PHE A 74 -9.88 22.96 -2.35
CA PHE A 74 -11.26 23.39 -2.35
C PHE A 74 -11.28 24.92 -2.38
N ALA A 75 -11.87 25.47 -3.41
CA ALA A 75 -12.05 26.91 -3.49
C ALA A 75 -13.40 27.30 -2.89
N TYR A 76 -13.34 27.93 -1.74
CA TYR A 76 -14.51 28.44 -1.01
C TYR A 76 -14.92 29.81 -1.57
N PRO A 77 -16.19 30.17 -1.61
CA PRO A 77 -17.35 29.52 -1.00
C PRO A 77 -18.27 28.71 -1.92
N ASN A 78 -18.15 28.72 -3.21
CA ASN A 78 -19.19 28.18 -4.09
C ASN A 78 -18.69 27.33 -5.28
N GLU A 79 -17.45 26.86 -5.22
CA GLU A 79 -16.92 26.04 -6.31
C GLU A 79 -17.15 24.55 -6.03
N ALA A 80 -17.43 23.80 -7.09
CA ALA A 80 -17.51 22.35 -7.03
C ALA A 80 -16.15 21.79 -6.59
N GLU A 81 -16.17 20.72 -5.81
CA GLU A 81 -14.97 20.03 -5.40
C GLU A 81 -14.13 19.63 -6.61
N THR A 82 -12.89 20.12 -6.65
CA THR A 82 -11.94 19.75 -7.69
C THR A 82 -11.48 18.31 -7.50
N ARG A 83 -11.47 17.54 -8.57
CA ARG A 83 -11.02 16.16 -8.57
C ARG A 83 -9.97 15.96 -9.65
N TYR A 84 -8.88 15.32 -9.29
CA TYR A 84 -7.85 14.90 -10.22
C TYR A 84 -7.85 13.38 -10.35
N SER A 85 -7.88 12.89 -11.58
CA SER A 85 -7.80 11.47 -11.84
C SER A 85 -6.75 11.15 -12.89
N GLY A 86 -6.12 10.01 -12.76
CA GLY A 86 -5.13 9.57 -13.73
C GLY A 86 -4.27 8.43 -13.23
N LYS A 87 -3.15 8.24 -13.91
CA LYS A 87 -2.22 7.15 -13.65
C LYS A 87 -0.83 7.70 -13.38
N ILE A 88 -0.11 7.03 -12.50
CA ILE A 88 1.30 7.32 -12.22
C ILE A 88 2.06 6.04 -11.90
N VAL A 89 3.35 6.06 -12.16
CA VAL A 89 4.29 5.03 -11.69
C VAL A 89 5.08 5.59 -10.51
N TYR A 90 5.04 4.87 -9.40
CA TYR A 90 5.76 5.21 -8.18
C TYR A 90 6.59 4.01 -7.72
N HIS A 91 7.91 4.10 -7.78
CA HIS A 91 8.83 3.01 -7.42
C HIS A 91 8.41 1.64 -7.98
N GLY A 92 8.09 1.60 -9.28
CA GLY A 92 7.63 0.41 -9.96
C GLY A 92 6.15 0.04 -9.74
N TRP A 93 5.47 0.72 -8.83
CA TRP A 93 4.02 0.58 -8.65
C TRP A 93 3.28 1.37 -9.73
N ARG A 94 2.37 0.70 -10.40
CA ARG A 94 1.45 1.36 -11.34
C ARG A 94 0.17 1.69 -10.59
N CYS A 95 -0.09 2.96 -10.42
CA CYS A 95 -1.20 3.45 -9.63
C CYS A 95 -2.21 4.19 -10.47
N LYS A 96 -3.49 3.87 -10.26
CA LYS A 96 -4.62 4.72 -10.64
C LYS A 96 -4.95 5.58 -9.44
N ILE A 97 -5.01 6.88 -9.67
CA ILE A 97 -5.22 7.88 -8.62
C ILE A 97 -6.53 8.62 -8.90
N LEU A 98 -7.30 8.79 -7.85
CA LEU A 98 -8.39 9.76 -7.80
C LEU A 98 -8.17 10.58 -6.53
N ALA A 99 -7.88 11.86 -6.70
CA ALA A 99 -7.55 12.76 -5.62
C ALA A 99 -8.53 13.96 -5.60
N ALA A 100 -9.03 14.25 -4.43
CA ALA A 100 -9.88 15.39 -4.14
C ALA A 100 -9.34 16.13 -2.90
N TYR A 101 -9.97 17.22 -2.52
CA TYR A 101 -9.49 18.06 -1.42
C TYR A 101 -9.28 17.30 -0.12
N GLU A 102 -10.28 16.57 0.33
CA GLU A 102 -10.22 15.88 1.64
C GLU A 102 -10.15 14.36 1.54
N TRP A 103 -10.10 13.82 0.35
CA TRP A 103 -10.06 12.38 0.19
C TRP A 103 -9.29 11.97 -1.07
N SER A 104 -8.81 10.75 -1.05
CA SER A 104 -8.17 10.16 -2.21
C SER A 104 -8.41 8.66 -2.27
N ARG A 105 -8.29 8.11 -3.47
CA ARG A 105 -8.30 6.68 -3.70
C ARG A 105 -7.14 6.30 -4.58
N GLU A 106 -6.39 5.33 -4.15
CA GLU A 106 -5.28 4.80 -4.90
C GLU A 106 -5.49 3.29 -5.13
N HIS A 107 -5.24 2.89 -6.33
CA HIS A 107 -5.25 1.51 -6.74
C HIS A 107 -3.93 1.20 -7.41
N CYS A 108 -3.01 0.56 -6.70
CA CYS A 108 -1.66 0.30 -7.14
C CYS A 108 -1.40 -1.18 -7.35
N ARG A 109 -0.63 -1.49 -8.38
CA ARG A 109 -0.20 -2.84 -8.71
C ARG A 109 1.29 -2.87 -9.03
N LYS A 110 1.96 -3.88 -8.51
CA LYS A 110 3.36 -4.20 -8.85
C LYS A 110 3.51 -5.71 -8.89
N GLY A 111 3.60 -6.29 -10.10
CA GLY A 111 3.55 -7.74 -10.27
C GLY A 111 2.23 -8.30 -9.70
N ASN A 112 2.34 -9.25 -8.78
CA ASN A 112 1.18 -9.84 -8.08
C ASN A 112 0.78 -9.08 -6.82
N MET A 113 1.50 -8.03 -6.46
CA MET A 113 1.19 -7.20 -5.30
C MET A 113 0.14 -6.17 -5.64
N LEU A 114 -0.77 -5.95 -4.71
CA LEU A 114 -1.87 -4.99 -4.85
C LEU A 114 -1.96 -4.08 -3.63
N ILE A 115 -2.33 -2.85 -3.88
CA ILE A 115 -2.72 -1.88 -2.86
C ILE A 115 -4.01 -1.20 -3.30
N HIS A 116 -5.00 -1.24 -2.43
CA HIS A 116 -6.17 -0.38 -2.51
C HIS A 116 -6.18 0.48 -1.27
N ARG A 117 -6.15 1.77 -1.46
CA ARG A 117 -6.22 2.72 -0.36
C ARG A 117 -7.31 3.75 -0.63
N SER A 118 -8.11 4.03 0.36
CA SER A 118 -9.02 5.16 0.38
C SER A 118 -8.73 5.97 1.64
N SER A 119 -8.62 7.26 1.50
CA SER A 119 -8.48 8.16 2.63
C SER A 119 -9.55 9.22 2.61
N GLY A 120 -9.94 9.70 3.77
CA GLY A 120 -10.90 10.77 3.92
C GLY A 120 -10.72 11.47 5.26
N ALA A 121 -11.25 12.65 5.34
CA ALA A 121 -11.32 13.39 6.58
C ALA A 121 -12.54 12.95 7.42
#